data_923ec47308d746b88c782b6401b56ceb
#
_entry.id   923ec47308d746b88c782b6401b56ceb
#
_cell.length_a   1.000
_cell.length_b   1.000
_cell.length_c   1.000
_cell.angle_alpha   90.00
_cell.angle_beta   90.00
_cell.angle_gamma   90.00
#
_symmetry.space_group_name_H-M   'P 1'
#
loop_
_entity.id
_entity.type
_entity.pdbx_description
1 polymer ?
#
loop_
_entity_poly.entity_id
_entity_poly.type
_entity_poly.pdbx_seq_one_letter_code
_entity_poly.pdbx_strand_id
1 'polypeptide(L)'
;MKKTLYLALILVLAATVPAETAKITVPLRFDHYYTLEQVYEAVQALNQVYPEMTKVEEAGKSEEGRPIYAVTLNNPKTGPPLGKPGIYVDGNIHGNEIQGGEICLYLLDYLLRNYGKNPEITELLDKNVFYVVPVVNVDGRWHFFHDANTSSSNRGLRIPIDDDKDGLVDEDPCDDLDGDGNICLMRKKDPYGMFKTDPEDPRLMIRVKPGEKGEWTILGEEGIDNDGDGLVNEDGEGYVDPNRQWGFDWAPPYVQMGAGEYPFQAVGLRGLALWTQAKTNICIGWTFHNSGGMYLRGPSRKGLGEYPRQDVEVYDYIGKQAERITPGYRYLIVWKDLYTTYGDSLEWLCMVCGAYGYCGEVFQVESETFKAQGERKVEQPSEAGEEGPRGFLMGEGTDRERLKFSDHLAQGELYKPWKSFQHPTYGDIEIGGWVKMSSRLGTPFMLIDLVHRNAMAVIFSAKHVPDVTLDVTEVKKIGKDLFRVRTRLVNSKAIPTMSYKAQATKLYPKDTLKVSGGSAKVVAGGVLVDPYNDRVSYKKYRPEVQFLFVPGFGKVEYQFLVAGKGEIDIRFESRHAGTIEKMAKLE
;
A
#
# COMPACT_ATOMS: atom_id res chain seq x y z
N MET A 1 -45.64 68.05 6.87
CA MET A 1 -45.03 67.07 7.82
C MET A 1 -44.50 65.91 6.99
N LYS A 2 -43.19 65.91 6.70
CA LYS A 2 -42.52 64.82 5.94
C LYS A 2 -41.95 63.84 6.98
N LYS A 3 -42.40 62.59 6.99
CA LYS A 3 -41.80 61.53 7.79
C LYS A 3 -40.67 60.90 6.99
N THR A 4 -39.44 61.11 7.45
CA THR A 4 -38.23 60.47 6.93
C THR A 4 -38.11 59.10 7.57
N LEU A 5 -38.12 58.03 6.78
CA LEU A 5 -37.93 56.63 7.19
C LEU A 5 -36.43 56.35 7.09
N TYR A 6 -35.79 56.14 8.24
CA TYR A 6 -34.39 55.64 8.28
C TYR A 6 -34.42 54.10 8.19
N LEU A 7 -33.88 53.59 7.08
CA LEU A 7 -33.62 52.16 6.89
C LEU A 7 -32.23 51.89 7.47
N ALA A 8 -32.13 51.24 8.63
CA ALA A 8 -30.88 50.77 9.19
C ALA A 8 -30.46 49.47 8.49
N LEU A 9 -29.46 49.55 7.64
CA LEU A 9 -28.81 48.38 7.04
C LEU A 9 -27.91 47.73 8.09
N ILE A 10 -28.34 46.61 8.69
CA ILE A 10 -27.48 45.81 9.58
C ILE A 10 -26.61 44.95 8.67
N LEU A 11 -25.37 45.33 8.48
CA LEU A 11 -24.32 44.50 7.88
C LEU A 11 -23.91 43.45 8.91
N VAL A 12 -24.39 42.22 8.78
CA VAL A 12 -23.86 41.09 9.51
C VAL A 12 -22.55 40.70 8.84
N LEU A 13 -21.42 41.19 9.35
CA LEU A 13 -20.13 40.59 9.05
C LEU A 13 -20.13 39.19 9.68
N ALA A 14 -20.33 38.17 8.89
CA ALA A 14 -19.95 36.82 9.25
C ALA A 14 -18.41 36.79 9.32
N ALA A 15 -17.87 36.99 10.52
CA ALA A 15 -16.49 36.68 10.78
C ALA A 15 -16.36 35.16 10.64
N THR A 16 -15.78 34.71 9.52
CA THR A 16 -15.25 33.36 9.42
C THR A 16 -14.12 33.28 10.42
N VAL A 17 -14.40 32.80 11.61
CA VAL A 17 -13.36 32.35 12.56
C VAL A 17 -12.68 31.19 11.85
N PRO A 18 -11.38 31.27 11.50
CA PRO A 18 -10.68 30.11 10.99
C PRO A 18 -10.81 29.05 12.08
N ALA A 19 -11.32 27.88 11.72
CA ALA A 19 -11.34 26.75 12.64
C ALA A 19 -9.89 26.53 13.07
N GLU A 20 -9.59 26.82 14.33
CA GLU A 20 -8.28 26.56 14.93
C GLU A 20 -8.08 25.05 14.78
N THR A 21 -7.20 24.65 13.87
CA THR A 21 -6.89 23.24 13.64
C THR A 21 -6.41 22.67 14.97
N ALA A 22 -7.19 21.78 15.56
CA ALA A 22 -6.89 21.19 16.85
C ALA A 22 -5.49 20.58 16.79
N LYS A 23 -4.59 21.02 17.67
CA LYS A 23 -3.21 20.54 17.73
C LYS A 23 -3.18 19.03 17.82
N ILE A 24 -2.45 18.37 16.91
CA ILE A 24 -2.27 16.92 16.93
C ILE A 24 -1.59 16.49 18.23
N THR A 25 -2.17 15.54 18.91
CA THR A 25 -1.67 14.99 20.17
C THR A 25 -1.40 13.49 20.05
N VAL A 26 -0.42 13.00 20.81
CA VAL A 26 -0.14 11.57 20.94
C VAL A 26 -0.72 11.07 22.28
N PRO A 27 -1.52 9.99 22.28
CA PRO A 27 -1.86 9.09 21.16
C PRO A 27 -2.73 9.75 20.09
N LEU A 28 -2.56 9.28 18.84
CA LEU A 28 -3.31 9.77 17.69
C LEU A 28 -4.79 9.35 17.79
N ARG A 29 -5.67 10.14 17.16
CA ARG A 29 -7.10 9.85 17.08
C ARG A 29 -7.45 9.33 15.69
N PHE A 30 -8.41 8.43 15.59
CA PHE A 30 -8.86 7.83 14.32
C PHE A 30 -10.40 7.90 14.23
N ASP A 31 -10.94 9.07 14.50
CA ASP A 31 -12.34 9.43 14.40
C ASP A 31 -12.59 10.47 13.27
N HIS A 32 -11.59 10.77 12.48
CA HIS A 32 -11.61 11.64 11.32
C HIS A 32 -10.47 11.24 10.36
N TYR A 33 -10.54 11.70 9.13
CA TYR A 33 -9.46 11.58 8.15
C TYR A 33 -8.51 12.77 8.27
N TYR A 34 -7.22 12.52 8.28
CA TYR A 34 -6.18 13.54 8.38
C TYR A 34 -5.96 14.23 7.03
N THR A 35 -5.89 15.57 6.99
CA THR A 35 -5.34 16.28 5.82
C THR A 35 -3.85 15.95 5.67
N LEU A 36 -3.22 16.36 4.54
CA LEU A 36 -1.78 16.13 4.37
C LEU A 36 -0.97 16.82 5.47
N GLU A 37 -1.32 18.06 5.82
CA GLU A 37 -0.65 18.85 6.86
C GLU A 37 -0.76 18.15 8.21
N GLN A 38 -1.94 17.63 8.53
CA GLN A 38 -2.18 16.88 9.76
C GLN A 38 -1.39 15.56 9.80
N VAL A 39 -1.22 14.87 8.65
CA VAL A 39 -0.32 13.70 8.56
C VAL A 39 1.12 14.10 8.89
N TYR A 40 1.60 15.21 8.34
CA TYR A 40 2.94 15.72 8.65
C TYR A 40 3.09 16.06 10.13
N GLU A 41 2.12 16.77 10.70
CA GLU A 41 2.07 17.07 12.14
C GLU A 41 2.05 15.80 13.00
N ALA A 42 1.27 14.79 12.62
CA ALA A 42 1.19 13.51 13.34
C ALA A 42 2.53 12.76 13.33
N VAL A 43 3.20 12.70 12.19
CA VAL A 43 4.53 12.09 12.06
C VAL A 43 5.56 12.83 12.94
N GLN A 44 5.55 14.16 12.93
CA GLN A 44 6.45 14.96 13.75
C GLN A 44 6.13 14.84 15.25
N ALA A 45 4.85 14.81 15.62
CA ALA A 45 4.42 14.61 17.01
C ALA A 45 4.89 13.25 17.57
N LEU A 46 4.74 12.17 16.78
CA LEU A 46 5.25 10.86 17.15
C LEU A 46 6.78 10.88 17.34
N ASN A 47 7.50 11.54 16.42
CA ASN A 47 8.96 11.67 16.51
C ASN A 47 9.41 12.50 17.72
N GLN A 48 8.67 13.53 18.08
CA GLN A 48 8.94 14.33 19.28
C GLN A 48 8.73 13.56 20.59
N VAL A 49 7.70 12.69 20.64
CA VAL A 49 7.41 11.87 21.82
C VAL A 49 8.34 10.67 21.95
N TYR A 50 8.78 10.10 20.81
CA TYR A 50 9.62 8.89 20.77
C TYR A 50 10.92 9.08 19.95
N PRO A 51 11.74 10.12 20.26
CA PRO A 51 12.87 10.51 19.41
C PRO A 51 13.97 9.44 19.29
N GLU A 52 14.10 8.57 20.30
CA GLU A 52 15.08 7.47 20.25
C GLU A 52 14.64 6.29 19.38
N MET A 53 13.34 6.13 19.16
CA MET A 53 12.77 4.99 18.43
C MET A 53 12.43 5.33 16.98
N THR A 54 12.27 6.62 16.66
CA THR A 54 11.81 7.07 15.35
C THR A 54 12.84 7.98 14.68
N LYS A 55 12.95 7.86 13.36
CA LYS A 55 13.69 8.79 12.51
C LYS A 55 12.81 9.16 11.32
N VAL A 56 12.49 10.43 11.16
CA VAL A 56 11.77 10.95 10.01
C VAL A 56 12.77 11.39 8.95
N GLU A 57 12.59 10.90 7.71
CA GLU A 57 13.46 11.20 6.56
C GLU A 57 12.58 11.66 5.39
N GLU A 58 13.11 12.54 4.54
CA GLU A 58 12.52 12.84 3.24
C GLU A 58 12.96 11.76 2.27
N ALA A 59 12.03 10.89 1.84
CA ALA A 59 12.28 9.83 0.88
C ALA A 59 12.20 10.31 -0.57
N GLY A 60 11.57 11.46 -0.81
CA GLY A 60 11.44 12.10 -2.11
C GLY A 60 10.71 13.42 -1.99
N LYS A 61 10.63 14.15 -3.09
CA LYS A 61 9.79 15.34 -3.27
C LYS A 61 8.86 15.13 -4.44
N SER A 62 7.59 15.47 -4.26
CA SER A 62 6.59 15.42 -5.32
C SER A 62 6.84 16.44 -6.43
N GLU A 63 6.04 16.38 -7.45
CA GLU A 63 6.03 17.28 -8.61
C GLU A 63 5.79 18.73 -8.17
N GLU A 64 4.93 18.94 -7.18
CA GLU A 64 4.64 20.27 -6.60
C GLU A 64 5.57 20.65 -5.44
N GLY A 65 6.64 19.87 -5.21
CA GLY A 65 7.69 20.17 -4.24
C GLY A 65 7.39 19.78 -2.79
N ARG A 66 6.30 19.07 -2.51
CA ARG A 66 5.96 18.60 -1.17
C ARG A 66 6.83 17.39 -0.78
N PRO A 67 7.33 17.31 0.47
CA PRO A 67 8.15 16.18 0.91
C PRO A 67 7.34 14.91 1.08
N ILE A 68 7.87 13.77 0.60
CA ILE A 68 7.40 12.44 0.92
C ILE A 68 8.14 11.96 2.18
N TYR A 69 7.47 11.98 3.33
CA TYR A 69 8.09 11.56 4.58
C TYR A 69 8.03 10.04 4.77
N ALA A 70 9.18 9.51 5.17
CA ALA A 70 9.32 8.13 5.62
C ALA A 70 9.78 8.09 7.08
N VAL A 71 9.20 7.18 7.85
CA VAL A 71 9.53 6.96 9.26
C VAL A 71 10.25 5.64 9.41
N THR A 72 11.51 5.68 9.86
CA THR A 72 12.23 4.49 10.32
C THR A 72 11.95 4.29 11.80
N LEU A 73 11.24 3.23 12.17
CA LEU A 73 10.96 2.82 13.55
C LEU A 73 11.89 1.68 13.95
N ASN A 74 12.82 1.92 14.85
CA ASN A 74 13.85 0.99 15.28
C ASN A 74 14.24 1.24 16.75
N ASN A 75 14.49 0.19 17.51
CA ASN A 75 15.18 0.32 18.78
C ASN A 75 16.71 0.31 18.55
N PRO A 76 17.44 1.44 18.67
CA PRO A 76 18.87 1.48 18.42
C PRO A 76 19.70 0.71 19.47
N LYS A 77 19.13 0.48 20.66
CA LYS A 77 19.80 -0.27 21.76
C LYS A 77 20.00 -1.75 21.42
N THR A 78 19.20 -2.28 20.49
CA THR A 78 19.27 -3.69 20.06
C THR A 78 19.94 -3.86 18.69
N GLY A 79 20.38 -2.77 18.06
CA GLY A 79 21.17 -2.79 16.83
C GLY A 79 20.75 -1.74 15.80
N PRO A 80 21.58 -1.55 14.76
CA PRO A 80 21.28 -0.59 13.69
C PRO A 80 20.14 -1.10 12.80
N PRO A 81 19.39 -0.20 12.12
CA PRO A 81 18.26 -0.59 11.28
C PRO A 81 18.60 -1.64 10.21
N LEU A 82 19.72 -1.48 9.48
CA LEU A 82 20.14 -2.42 8.44
C LEU A 82 20.66 -3.77 8.97
N GLY A 83 20.85 -3.91 10.27
CA GLY A 83 21.24 -5.15 10.93
C GLY A 83 20.08 -6.04 11.36
N LYS A 84 18.84 -5.65 11.08
CA LYS A 84 17.62 -6.34 11.50
C LYS A 84 16.73 -6.65 10.29
N PRO A 85 15.85 -7.67 10.36
CA PRO A 85 14.80 -7.84 9.36
C PRO A 85 13.96 -6.57 9.20
N GLY A 86 13.70 -6.15 7.94
CA GLY A 86 12.96 -4.93 7.62
C GLY A 86 11.54 -5.23 7.16
N ILE A 87 10.58 -4.47 7.69
CA ILE A 87 9.18 -4.46 7.28
C ILE A 87 8.89 -3.11 6.63
N TYR A 88 8.49 -3.11 5.36
CA TYR A 88 8.09 -1.91 4.64
C TYR A 88 6.57 -1.77 4.64
N VAL A 89 6.07 -0.56 4.86
CA VAL A 89 4.62 -0.28 4.80
C VAL A 89 4.42 1.09 4.18
N ASP A 90 3.61 1.17 3.14
CA ASP A 90 3.16 2.44 2.59
C ASP A 90 1.66 2.50 2.39
N GLY A 91 1.16 3.69 2.14
CA GLY A 91 -0.22 3.95 1.80
C GLY A 91 -0.37 5.17 0.92
N ASN A 92 -1.60 5.34 0.39
CA ASN A 92 -1.98 6.53 -0.35
C ASN A 92 -1.08 6.81 -1.58
N ILE A 93 -0.73 5.76 -2.32
CA ILE A 93 -0.06 5.93 -3.61
C ILE A 93 -1.02 6.52 -4.65
N HIS A 94 -2.32 6.20 -4.56
CA HIS A 94 -3.37 6.95 -5.23
C HIS A 94 -3.92 8.02 -4.28
N GLY A 95 -3.97 9.26 -4.71
CA GLY A 95 -4.25 10.42 -3.84
C GLY A 95 -5.60 10.37 -3.15
N ASN A 96 -6.63 9.82 -3.80
CA ASN A 96 -7.98 9.66 -3.26
C ASN A 96 -8.17 8.40 -2.38
N GLU A 97 -7.15 7.53 -2.26
CA GLU A 97 -7.17 6.31 -1.45
C GLU A 97 -6.55 6.58 -0.08
N ILE A 98 -7.14 7.50 0.68
CA ILE A 98 -6.51 8.10 1.87
C ILE A 98 -6.37 7.16 3.08
N GLN A 99 -7.16 6.09 3.16
CA GLN A 99 -7.19 5.18 4.33
C GLN A 99 -5.88 4.44 4.55
N GLY A 100 -5.07 4.22 3.50
CA GLY A 100 -3.74 3.65 3.62
C GLY A 100 -2.82 4.49 4.51
N GLY A 101 -2.92 5.83 4.41
CA GLY A 101 -2.19 6.76 5.28
C GLY A 101 -2.58 6.64 6.75
N GLU A 102 -3.88 6.48 7.02
CA GLU A 102 -4.40 6.29 8.38
C GLU A 102 -3.93 4.97 8.99
N ILE A 103 -3.85 3.90 8.18
CA ILE A 103 -3.30 2.61 8.63
C ILE A 103 -1.84 2.76 9.03
N CYS A 104 -1.03 3.46 8.22
CA CYS A 104 0.36 3.73 8.51
C CYS A 104 0.56 4.53 9.81
N LEU A 105 -0.22 5.59 9.99
CA LEU A 105 -0.20 6.38 11.23
C LEU A 105 -0.63 5.56 12.44
N TYR A 106 -1.70 4.76 12.30
CA TYR A 106 -2.15 3.88 13.37
C TYR A 106 -1.11 2.84 13.75
N LEU A 107 -0.47 2.21 12.77
CA LEU A 107 0.58 1.23 12.99
C LEU A 107 1.74 1.82 13.80
N LEU A 108 2.21 3.02 13.43
CA LEU A 108 3.28 3.73 14.15
C LEU A 108 2.85 4.03 15.60
N ASP A 109 1.69 4.66 15.78
CA ASP A 109 1.19 5.02 17.12
C ASP A 109 0.96 3.78 17.98
N TYR A 110 0.38 2.70 17.42
CA TYR A 110 0.13 1.46 18.14
C TYR A 110 1.43 0.77 18.60
N LEU A 111 2.41 0.64 17.71
CA LEU A 111 3.69 0.03 18.03
C LEU A 111 4.44 0.82 19.11
N LEU A 112 4.52 2.13 18.97
CA LEU A 112 5.23 3.01 19.90
C LEU A 112 4.56 3.04 21.29
N ARG A 113 3.24 3.15 21.36
CA ARG A 113 2.49 3.15 22.64
C ARG A 113 2.62 1.86 23.42
N ASN A 114 2.77 0.73 22.73
CA ASN A 114 2.80 -0.60 23.34
C ASN A 114 4.22 -1.10 23.61
N TYR A 115 5.25 -0.42 23.10
CA TYR A 115 6.64 -0.73 23.41
C TYR A 115 6.91 -0.59 24.93
N GLY A 116 7.55 -1.58 25.53
CA GLY A 116 7.79 -1.66 26.98
C GLY A 116 6.57 -2.02 27.83
N LYS A 117 5.37 -2.16 27.21
CA LYS A 117 4.11 -2.52 27.91
C LYS A 117 3.58 -3.88 27.45
N ASN A 118 3.57 -4.12 26.14
CA ASN A 118 3.19 -5.40 25.57
C ASN A 118 4.46 -6.18 25.23
N PRO A 119 4.70 -7.37 25.83
CA PRO A 119 5.92 -8.14 25.59
C PRO A 119 6.13 -8.53 24.11
N GLU A 120 5.05 -8.88 23.40
CA GLU A 120 5.14 -9.25 21.99
C GLU A 120 5.55 -8.07 21.08
N ILE A 121 5.01 -6.87 21.35
CA ILE A 121 5.37 -5.66 20.61
C ILE A 121 6.80 -5.21 20.96
N THR A 122 7.19 -5.37 22.21
CA THR A 122 8.55 -5.05 22.66
C THR A 122 9.55 -5.94 21.96
N GLU A 123 9.35 -7.26 21.98
CA GLU A 123 10.20 -8.21 21.25
C GLU A 123 10.24 -7.93 19.75
N LEU A 124 9.07 -7.60 19.16
CA LEU A 124 8.97 -7.30 17.75
C LEU A 124 9.83 -6.10 17.35
N LEU A 125 9.80 -5.00 18.11
CA LEU A 125 10.60 -3.80 17.84
C LEU A 125 12.07 -3.94 18.22
N ASP A 126 12.39 -4.81 19.18
CA ASP A 126 13.77 -5.12 19.53
C ASP A 126 14.48 -5.92 18.43
N LYS A 127 13.75 -6.82 17.76
CA LYS A 127 14.31 -7.70 16.73
C LYS A 127 14.21 -7.14 15.31
N ASN A 128 13.28 -6.23 15.03
CA ASN A 128 12.96 -5.81 13.68
C ASN A 128 12.97 -4.27 13.52
N VAL A 129 13.01 -3.82 12.28
CA VAL A 129 12.85 -2.42 11.89
C VAL A 129 11.63 -2.26 10.99
N PHE A 130 10.85 -1.20 11.20
CA PHE A 130 9.77 -0.81 10.32
C PHE A 130 10.15 0.44 9.53
N TYR A 131 9.87 0.43 8.24
CA TYR A 131 10.00 1.52 7.30
C TYR A 131 8.61 1.89 6.82
N VAL A 132 8.07 3.01 7.29
CA VAL A 132 6.68 3.39 7.07
C VAL A 132 6.59 4.69 6.30
N VAL A 133 5.84 4.70 5.19
CA VAL A 133 5.59 5.87 4.34
C VAL A 133 4.09 6.14 4.34
N PRO A 134 3.58 7.04 5.20
CA PRO A 134 2.13 7.24 5.33
C PRO A 134 1.44 7.72 4.06
N VAL A 135 2.09 8.58 3.28
CA VAL A 135 1.54 9.14 2.05
C VAL A 135 2.60 9.12 0.95
N VAL A 136 2.36 8.35 -0.10
CA VAL A 136 3.23 8.30 -1.29
C VAL A 136 2.86 9.43 -2.25
N ASN A 137 1.58 9.59 -2.61
CA ASN A 137 1.09 10.67 -3.45
C ASN A 137 0.61 11.85 -2.58
N VAL A 138 1.58 12.65 -2.15
CA VAL A 138 1.32 13.80 -1.26
C VAL A 138 0.53 14.90 -1.97
N ASP A 139 0.75 15.12 -3.27
CA ASP A 139 0.02 16.10 -4.05
C ASP A 139 -1.44 15.68 -4.21
N GLY A 140 -1.69 14.44 -4.64
CA GLY A 140 -3.04 13.93 -4.78
C GLY A 140 -3.83 13.93 -3.47
N ARG A 141 -3.18 13.63 -2.32
CA ARG A 141 -3.84 13.76 -1.02
C ARG A 141 -4.15 15.21 -0.69
N TRP A 142 -3.25 16.14 -0.97
CA TRP A 142 -3.47 17.56 -0.73
C TRP A 142 -4.67 18.06 -1.54
N HIS A 143 -4.68 17.81 -2.84
CA HIS A 143 -5.77 18.17 -3.74
C HIS A 143 -7.10 17.53 -3.36
N PHE A 144 -7.07 16.27 -2.90
CA PHE A 144 -8.28 15.58 -2.46
C PHE A 144 -9.00 16.32 -1.31
N PHE A 145 -8.25 16.92 -0.39
CA PHE A 145 -8.85 17.65 0.74
C PHE A 145 -9.17 19.11 0.44
N HIS A 146 -8.38 19.77 -0.40
CA HIS A 146 -8.46 21.21 -0.58
C HIS A 146 -9.27 21.66 -1.81
N ASP A 147 -9.32 20.84 -2.84
CA ASP A 147 -10.04 21.17 -4.07
C ASP A 147 -11.47 20.60 -4.05
N ALA A 148 -12.35 21.20 -4.86
CA ALA A 148 -13.56 20.51 -5.28
C ALA A 148 -13.17 19.30 -6.13
N ASN A 149 -13.82 18.16 -5.92
CA ASN A 149 -13.44 16.91 -6.55
C ASN A 149 -14.64 16.04 -6.86
N THR A 150 -14.48 15.20 -7.89
CA THR A 150 -15.39 14.08 -8.15
C THR A 150 -15.15 12.96 -7.13
N SER A 151 -15.98 11.92 -7.17
CA SER A 151 -15.78 10.71 -6.36
C SER A 151 -14.53 9.92 -6.75
N SER A 152 -13.87 10.22 -7.88
CA SER A 152 -12.69 9.50 -8.39
C SER A 152 -11.48 10.37 -8.74
N SER A 153 -11.59 11.70 -8.64
CA SER A 153 -10.46 12.63 -8.86
C SER A 153 -9.27 12.39 -7.95
N ASN A 154 -8.11 12.91 -8.35
CA ASN A 154 -6.84 12.85 -7.61
C ASN A 154 -6.34 11.43 -7.33
N ARG A 155 -6.69 10.48 -8.19
CA ARG A 155 -6.09 9.15 -8.15
C ARG A 155 -4.61 9.21 -8.52
N GLY A 156 -4.30 9.83 -9.65
CA GLY A 156 -2.95 9.97 -10.22
C GLY A 156 -2.19 11.19 -9.73
N LEU A 157 -1.11 11.46 -10.41
CA LEU A 157 -0.32 12.68 -10.32
C LEU A 157 -0.79 13.63 -11.42
N ARG A 158 -0.86 14.91 -11.12
CA ARG A 158 -1.19 15.97 -12.09
C ARG A 158 0.08 16.31 -12.89
N ILE A 159 0.47 15.41 -13.79
CA ILE A 159 1.53 15.65 -14.77
C ILE A 159 0.81 16.03 -16.06
N PRO A 160 1.07 17.23 -16.61
CA PRO A 160 0.35 17.77 -17.75
C PRO A 160 0.28 16.80 -18.94
N ILE A 161 -0.89 16.65 -19.53
CA ILE A 161 -1.17 15.82 -20.70
C ILE A 161 -2.13 16.61 -21.59
N ASP A 162 -1.93 16.57 -22.89
CA ASP A 162 -2.82 17.04 -23.94
C ASP A 162 -3.75 15.85 -24.32
N ASP A 163 -4.94 15.77 -23.69
CA ASP A 163 -5.83 14.61 -23.83
C ASP A 163 -6.62 14.66 -25.14
N ASP A 164 -6.99 15.84 -25.63
CA ASP A 164 -7.74 16.07 -26.88
C ASP A 164 -6.84 16.26 -28.13
N LYS A 165 -5.54 16.57 -27.91
CA LYS A 165 -4.49 16.74 -28.93
C LYS A 165 -4.60 18.03 -29.76
N ASP A 166 -5.05 19.09 -29.16
CA ASP A 166 -5.11 20.42 -29.76
C ASP A 166 -3.78 21.18 -29.66
N GLY A 167 -2.88 20.74 -28.75
CA GLY A 167 -1.54 21.31 -28.49
C GLY A 167 -1.46 22.18 -27.24
N LEU A 168 -2.56 22.32 -26.50
CA LEU A 168 -2.60 22.87 -25.15
C LEU A 168 -2.53 21.70 -24.13
N VAL A 169 -2.58 21.97 -22.85
CA VAL A 169 -2.56 20.93 -21.81
C VAL A 169 -3.37 21.40 -20.61
N ASP A 170 -4.18 20.53 -20.06
CA ASP A 170 -4.94 20.73 -18.82
C ASP A 170 -5.83 22.00 -18.84
N GLU A 171 -6.38 22.44 -20.01
CA GLU A 171 -7.09 23.71 -20.16
C GLU A 171 -8.59 23.65 -19.89
N ASP A 172 -9.20 22.46 -19.91
CA ASP A 172 -10.65 22.30 -19.65
C ASP A 172 -10.97 21.29 -18.55
N PRO A 173 -10.49 21.55 -17.28
CA PRO A 173 -10.81 20.71 -16.14
C PRO A 173 -12.26 20.90 -15.67
N CYS A 174 -12.75 19.93 -14.89
CA CYS A 174 -14.04 20.03 -14.22
C CYS A 174 -14.12 21.23 -13.26
N ASP A 175 -15.29 21.88 -13.19
CA ASP A 175 -15.57 23.01 -12.32
C ASP A 175 -16.65 22.71 -11.28
N ASP A 176 -16.52 23.25 -10.08
CA ASP A 176 -17.57 23.28 -9.05
C ASP A 176 -18.55 24.42 -9.36
N LEU A 177 -19.57 24.14 -10.16
CA LEU A 177 -20.48 25.16 -10.69
C LEU A 177 -21.45 25.72 -9.64
N ASP A 178 -21.83 24.93 -8.64
CA ASP A 178 -22.75 25.36 -7.58
C ASP A 178 -22.04 25.81 -6.30
N GLY A 179 -20.69 25.68 -6.23
CA GLY A 179 -19.82 26.16 -5.16
C GLY A 179 -19.93 25.35 -3.87
N ASP A 180 -20.31 24.07 -3.96
CA ASP A 180 -20.56 23.22 -2.79
C ASP A 180 -19.35 22.39 -2.35
N GLY A 181 -18.22 22.50 -3.06
CA GLY A 181 -16.95 21.82 -2.78
C GLY A 181 -16.88 20.39 -3.31
N ASN A 182 -17.84 20.00 -4.15
CA ASN A 182 -17.83 18.73 -4.85
C ASN A 182 -18.02 18.95 -6.35
N ILE A 183 -17.56 18.04 -7.15
CA ILE A 183 -17.87 17.94 -8.57
C ILE A 183 -18.82 16.76 -8.73
N CYS A 184 -20.11 17.06 -8.96
CA CYS A 184 -21.15 16.08 -9.13
C CYS A 184 -21.46 15.86 -10.61
N LEU A 185 -22.52 15.12 -10.92
CA LEU A 185 -22.95 14.89 -12.29
C LEU A 185 -23.92 15.97 -12.78
N MET A 186 -23.84 16.28 -14.05
CA MET A 186 -24.84 17.08 -14.79
C MET A 186 -25.79 16.17 -15.53
N ARG A 187 -27.11 16.47 -15.47
CA ARG A 187 -28.13 15.80 -16.29
C ARG A 187 -29.10 16.79 -16.94
N LYS A 188 -29.60 16.45 -18.12
CA LYS A 188 -30.58 17.24 -18.86
C LYS A 188 -31.81 16.41 -19.15
N LYS A 189 -33.00 17.03 -19.08
CA LYS A 189 -34.25 16.41 -19.54
C LYS A 189 -34.19 16.14 -21.03
N ASP A 190 -34.38 14.88 -21.40
CA ASP A 190 -34.33 14.43 -22.78
C ASP A 190 -35.26 13.22 -22.96
N PRO A 191 -36.36 13.37 -23.72
CA PRO A 191 -37.28 12.26 -23.96
C PRO A 191 -36.67 11.11 -24.80
N TYR A 192 -35.47 11.30 -25.35
CA TYR A 192 -34.69 10.29 -26.07
C TYR A 192 -33.43 9.87 -25.28
N GLY A 193 -33.27 10.38 -24.06
CA GLY A 193 -32.15 10.08 -23.20
C GLY A 193 -32.06 8.60 -22.84
N MET A 194 -30.88 8.18 -22.40
CA MET A 194 -30.60 6.77 -22.06
C MET A 194 -30.92 6.43 -20.61
N PHE A 195 -31.40 7.38 -19.81
CA PHE A 195 -31.70 7.18 -18.41
C PHE A 195 -33.13 7.58 -18.07
N LYS A 196 -33.68 6.94 -17.06
CA LYS A 196 -34.96 7.31 -16.43
C LYS A 196 -34.78 7.32 -14.93
N THR A 197 -35.63 8.03 -14.23
CA THR A 197 -35.70 8.08 -12.78
C THR A 197 -35.98 6.68 -12.24
N ASP A 198 -35.24 6.26 -11.19
CA ASP A 198 -35.48 4.99 -10.51
C ASP A 198 -36.86 5.05 -9.81
N PRO A 199 -37.79 4.11 -10.09
CA PRO A 199 -39.12 4.12 -9.48
C PRO A 199 -39.12 3.83 -7.96
N GLU A 200 -38.06 3.25 -7.42
CA GLU A 200 -37.93 2.96 -5.97
C GLU A 200 -37.29 4.12 -5.22
N ASP A 201 -36.34 4.83 -5.82
CA ASP A 201 -35.75 6.03 -5.25
C ASP A 201 -35.51 7.10 -6.33
N PRO A 202 -36.28 8.19 -6.32
CA PRO A 202 -36.20 9.21 -7.36
C PRO A 202 -34.91 10.02 -7.40
N ARG A 203 -34.03 9.84 -6.42
CA ARG A 203 -32.69 10.44 -6.46
C ARG A 203 -31.79 9.74 -7.46
N LEU A 204 -32.02 8.45 -7.72
CA LEU A 204 -31.21 7.62 -8.59
C LEU A 204 -31.76 7.63 -10.03
N MET A 205 -30.89 7.32 -10.97
CA MET A 205 -31.19 7.08 -12.36
C MET A 205 -30.84 5.67 -12.77
N ILE A 206 -31.70 5.05 -13.57
CA ILE A 206 -31.42 3.72 -14.14
C ILE A 206 -31.38 3.83 -15.67
N ARG A 207 -30.50 3.08 -16.28
CA ARG A 207 -30.39 3.03 -17.74
C ARG A 207 -31.61 2.34 -18.34
N VAL A 208 -32.18 2.91 -19.38
CA VAL A 208 -33.31 2.31 -20.10
C VAL A 208 -32.83 1.11 -20.92
N LYS A 209 -33.72 0.11 -21.05
CA LYS A 209 -33.48 -1.03 -21.94
C LYS A 209 -33.72 -0.62 -23.41
N PRO A 210 -33.12 -1.36 -24.37
CA PRO A 210 -33.38 -1.11 -25.77
C PRO A 210 -34.90 -1.10 -26.08
N GLY A 211 -35.39 -0.01 -26.67
CA GLY A 211 -36.82 0.20 -26.99
C GLY A 211 -37.65 0.86 -25.90
N GLU A 212 -37.10 1.12 -24.70
CA GLU A 212 -37.76 1.95 -23.69
C GLU A 212 -37.49 3.44 -23.92
N LYS A 213 -38.41 4.28 -23.47
CA LYS A 213 -38.20 5.73 -23.45
C LYS A 213 -37.43 6.15 -22.23
N GLY A 214 -36.44 7.01 -22.44
CA GLY A 214 -35.75 7.69 -21.37
C GLY A 214 -36.40 9.02 -20.97
N GLU A 215 -35.81 9.63 -19.98
CA GLU A 215 -36.22 10.93 -19.41
C GLU A 215 -35.03 11.88 -19.32
N TRP A 216 -33.84 11.34 -19.27
CA TRP A 216 -32.60 12.07 -18.96
C TRP A 216 -31.43 11.63 -19.83
N THR A 217 -30.60 12.60 -20.21
CA THR A 217 -29.24 12.41 -20.70
C THR A 217 -28.28 12.89 -19.62
N ILE A 218 -27.30 12.07 -19.27
CA ILE A 218 -26.15 12.48 -18.43
C ILE A 218 -25.19 13.22 -19.35
N LEU A 219 -24.77 14.42 -18.94
CA LEU A 219 -23.89 15.29 -19.70
C LEU A 219 -22.40 15.10 -19.31
N GLY A 220 -22.14 14.49 -18.16
CA GLY A 220 -20.82 14.35 -17.59
C GLY A 220 -20.74 14.90 -16.16
N GLU A 221 -19.53 15.11 -15.69
CA GLU A 221 -19.22 15.80 -14.44
C GLU A 221 -19.42 17.32 -14.60
N GLU A 222 -19.58 18.04 -13.48
CA GLU A 222 -19.74 19.50 -13.50
C GLU A 222 -18.53 20.18 -14.16
N GLY A 223 -18.81 21.17 -15.01
CA GLY A 223 -17.83 22.00 -15.71
C GLY A 223 -18.46 22.80 -16.83
N ILE A 224 -17.68 23.68 -17.40
CA ILE A 224 -18.03 24.50 -18.55
C ILE A 224 -16.98 24.29 -19.65
N ASP A 225 -17.25 24.79 -20.83
CA ASP A 225 -16.27 24.94 -21.92
C ASP A 225 -15.33 26.11 -21.55
N ASN A 226 -14.15 25.78 -20.99
CA ASN A 226 -13.22 26.75 -20.46
C ASN A 226 -12.33 27.38 -21.54
N ASP A 227 -12.04 26.68 -22.62
CA ASP A 227 -11.20 27.12 -23.73
C ASP A 227 -11.97 27.67 -24.92
N GLY A 228 -13.26 27.33 -25.04
CA GLY A 228 -14.18 27.86 -26.05
C GLY A 228 -14.28 27.05 -27.35
N ASP A 229 -13.88 25.76 -27.30
CA ASP A 229 -13.93 24.86 -28.45
C ASP A 229 -15.34 24.25 -28.67
N GLY A 230 -16.22 24.33 -27.66
CA GLY A 230 -17.59 23.84 -27.66
C GLY A 230 -17.78 22.48 -27.01
N LEU A 231 -16.73 21.85 -26.46
CA LEU A 231 -16.79 20.67 -25.62
C LEU A 231 -16.81 21.11 -24.15
N VAL A 232 -16.84 20.18 -23.22
CA VAL A 232 -16.86 20.45 -21.76
C VAL A 232 -16.13 19.33 -21.07
N ASN A 233 -15.11 19.67 -20.29
CA ASN A 233 -14.27 18.78 -19.50
C ASN A 233 -13.52 17.73 -20.34
N GLU A 234 -13.04 18.06 -21.55
CA GLU A 234 -12.32 17.11 -22.43
C GLU A 234 -10.82 17.05 -22.16
N ASP A 235 -10.21 18.11 -21.64
CA ASP A 235 -8.79 18.12 -21.27
C ASP A 235 -8.62 18.48 -19.79
N GLY A 236 -8.77 17.44 -18.97
CA GLY A 236 -8.70 17.55 -17.52
C GLY A 236 -7.29 17.70 -16.99
N GLU A 237 -7.18 17.93 -15.68
CA GLU A 237 -5.87 17.95 -14.99
C GLU A 237 -5.11 16.66 -15.25
N GLY A 238 -3.92 16.75 -15.85
CA GLY A 238 -3.13 15.63 -16.36
C GLY A 238 -3.01 14.42 -15.43
N TYR A 239 -2.99 13.24 -16.00
CA TYR A 239 -3.09 11.99 -15.28
C TYR A 239 -1.93 11.04 -15.55
N VAL A 240 -1.06 10.86 -14.53
CA VAL A 240 -0.10 9.76 -14.49
C VAL A 240 -0.33 8.93 -13.22
N ASP A 241 -0.58 7.63 -13.39
CA ASP A 241 -0.80 6.72 -12.26
C ASP A 241 0.54 6.34 -11.60
N PRO A 242 0.82 6.78 -10.36
CA PRO A 242 2.09 6.48 -9.68
C PRO A 242 2.28 4.97 -9.45
N ASN A 243 1.21 4.17 -9.48
CA ASN A 243 1.30 2.71 -9.38
C ASN A 243 1.35 2.01 -10.74
N ARG A 244 1.76 2.74 -11.81
CA ARG A 244 2.12 2.25 -13.14
C ARG A 244 3.51 2.74 -13.56
N GLN A 245 4.22 3.41 -12.67
CA GLN A 245 5.48 4.10 -12.93
C GLN A 245 6.73 3.34 -12.44
N TRP A 246 6.58 2.23 -11.72
CA TRP A 246 7.71 1.48 -11.18
C TRP A 246 8.50 0.78 -12.28
N GLY A 247 9.84 0.81 -12.17
CA GLY A 247 10.73 0.40 -13.25
C GLY A 247 10.81 -1.09 -13.55
N PHE A 248 10.21 -1.96 -12.73
CA PHE A 248 10.10 -3.38 -13.05
C PHE A 248 8.83 -3.63 -13.84
N ASP A 249 8.95 -4.35 -14.97
CA ASP A 249 7.85 -4.74 -15.85
C ASP A 249 6.95 -3.56 -16.29
N TRP A 250 7.52 -2.38 -16.43
CA TRP A 250 6.82 -1.20 -16.94
C TRP A 250 6.42 -1.41 -18.40
N ALA A 251 5.25 -0.91 -18.77
CA ALA A 251 4.77 -0.91 -20.16
C ALA A 251 4.33 0.50 -20.57
N PRO A 252 4.46 0.86 -21.86
CA PRO A 252 4.13 2.20 -22.35
C PRO A 252 2.62 2.48 -22.32
N PRO A 253 2.18 3.76 -22.42
CA PRO A 253 0.78 4.18 -22.26
C PRO A 253 -0.22 3.45 -23.13
N TYR A 254 0.14 3.09 -24.37
CA TYR A 254 -0.71 2.34 -25.28
C TYR A 254 -0.92 0.86 -24.87
N VAL A 255 -0.18 0.35 -23.87
CA VAL A 255 -0.36 -0.97 -23.24
C VAL A 255 -0.96 -0.82 -21.85
N GLN A 256 -0.48 0.16 -21.09
CA GLN A 256 -0.89 0.43 -19.72
C GLN A 256 -1.26 1.90 -19.58
N MET A 257 -2.56 2.21 -19.55
CA MET A 257 -3.04 3.56 -19.30
C MET A 257 -2.46 4.12 -17.99
N GLY A 258 -2.11 5.39 -17.98
CA GLY A 258 -1.51 6.08 -16.84
C GLY A 258 -0.02 5.79 -16.62
N ALA A 259 0.63 5.00 -17.47
CA ALA A 259 2.05 4.64 -17.29
C ALA A 259 3.03 5.81 -17.47
N GLY A 260 2.56 6.96 -18.01
CA GLY A 260 3.45 8.06 -18.38
C GLY A 260 4.38 7.71 -19.56
N GLU A 261 5.29 8.59 -19.91
CA GLU A 261 6.17 8.43 -21.08
C GLU A 261 7.31 7.43 -20.83
N TYR A 262 7.79 7.32 -19.61
CA TYR A 262 8.89 6.42 -19.20
C TYR A 262 8.78 6.08 -17.70
N PRO A 263 9.39 4.94 -17.26
CA PRO A 263 9.31 4.53 -15.87
C PRO A 263 10.01 5.54 -14.95
N PHE A 264 9.42 5.79 -13.78
CA PHE A 264 9.91 6.80 -12.84
C PHE A 264 9.98 8.23 -13.42
N GLN A 265 9.08 8.58 -14.34
CA GLN A 265 8.86 9.96 -14.76
C GLN A 265 8.54 10.81 -13.53
N ALA A 266 7.67 10.32 -12.66
CA ALA A 266 7.35 10.92 -11.38
C ALA A 266 8.59 11.03 -10.48
N VAL A 267 9.03 12.28 -10.22
CA VAL A 267 10.29 12.54 -9.49
C VAL A 267 10.19 12.14 -8.02
N GLY A 268 9.02 12.34 -7.39
CA GLY A 268 8.76 11.92 -6.02
C GLY A 268 8.85 10.41 -5.86
N LEU A 269 8.23 9.67 -6.76
CA LEU A 269 8.25 8.22 -6.78
C LEU A 269 9.67 7.66 -7.03
N ARG A 270 10.43 8.29 -7.93
CA ARG A 270 11.83 7.94 -8.15
C ARG A 270 12.68 8.11 -6.88
N GLY A 271 12.46 9.19 -6.12
CA GLY A 271 13.09 9.39 -4.82
C GLY A 271 12.76 8.26 -3.85
N LEU A 272 11.49 7.93 -3.70
CA LEU A 272 11.01 6.84 -2.85
C LEU A 272 11.59 5.48 -3.27
N ALA A 273 11.67 5.20 -4.57
CA ALA A 273 12.25 3.96 -5.09
C ALA A 273 13.75 3.83 -4.72
N LEU A 274 14.52 4.90 -4.83
CA LEU A 274 15.93 4.93 -4.40
C LEU A 274 16.06 4.77 -2.89
N TRP A 275 15.17 5.42 -2.13
CA TRP A 275 15.15 5.28 -0.67
C TRP A 275 14.84 3.85 -0.23
N THR A 276 13.86 3.16 -0.84
CA THR A 276 13.52 1.77 -0.55
C THR A 276 14.63 0.80 -0.96
N GLN A 277 15.28 1.00 -2.11
CA GLN A 277 16.44 0.20 -2.53
C GLN A 277 17.61 0.28 -1.54
N ALA A 278 17.82 1.43 -0.92
CA ALA A 278 18.85 1.60 0.11
C ALA A 278 18.55 0.82 1.40
N LYS A 279 17.30 0.43 1.64
CA LYS A 279 16.88 -0.41 2.77
C LYS A 279 16.97 -1.90 2.38
N THR A 280 18.21 -2.36 2.16
CA THR A 280 18.52 -3.70 1.63
C THR A 280 17.98 -4.87 2.45
N ASN A 281 17.58 -4.64 3.69
CA ASN A 281 17.06 -5.63 4.63
C ASN A 281 15.53 -5.79 4.61
N ILE A 282 14.80 -5.08 3.73
CA ILE A 282 13.34 -5.27 3.58
C ILE A 282 13.07 -6.70 3.10
N CYS A 283 12.37 -7.49 3.90
CA CYS A 283 12.02 -8.88 3.59
C CYS A 283 10.52 -9.10 3.39
N ILE A 284 9.69 -8.14 3.81
CA ILE A 284 8.25 -8.10 3.56
C ILE A 284 7.80 -6.66 3.39
N GLY A 285 6.81 -6.43 2.52
CA GLY A 285 6.22 -5.12 2.31
C GLY A 285 4.71 -5.17 2.14
N TRP A 286 4.04 -4.12 2.60
CA TRP A 286 2.61 -3.88 2.45
C TRP A 286 2.40 -2.52 1.80
N THR A 287 1.59 -2.48 0.74
CA THR A 287 1.11 -1.26 0.10
C THR A 287 -0.40 -1.19 0.23
N PHE A 288 -0.93 -0.10 0.80
CA PHE A 288 -2.36 0.03 1.08
C PHE A 288 -3.06 0.95 0.09
N HIS A 289 -4.12 0.40 -0.49
CA HIS A 289 -5.01 0.97 -1.50
C HIS A 289 -6.47 0.98 -1.03
N ASN A 290 -7.35 1.58 -1.78
CA ASN A 290 -8.80 1.53 -1.69
C ASN A 290 -9.42 1.28 -3.07
N SER A 291 -10.40 0.40 -3.20
CA SER A 291 -11.16 -0.32 -2.20
C SER A 291 -11.47 -1.73 -2.72
N GLY A 292 -12.15 -2.53 -1.89
CA GLY A 292 -12.64 -3.83 -2.35
C GLY A 292 -12.62 -4.93 -1.29
N GLY A 293 -12.04 -4.66 -0.13
CA GLY A 293 -11.93 -5.63 0.95
C GLY A 293 -11.10 -6.85 0.55
N MET A 294 -9.86 -6.65 0.12
CA MET A 294 -9.01 -7.74 -0.30
C MET A 294 -7.53 -7.53 0.01
N TYR A 295 -6.81 -8.63 0.13
CA TYR A 295 -5.36 -8.67 0.14
C TYR A 295 -4.86 -9.37 -1.11
N LEU A 296 -3.93 -8.75 -1.80
CA LEU A 296 -3.43 -9.22 -3.07
C LEU A 296 -1.95 -9.60 -2.96
N ARG A 297 -1.55 -10.64 -3.70
CA ARG A 297 -0.18 -10.93 -4.03
C ARG A 297 0.04 -10.96 -5.54
N GLY A 298 1.27 -10.83 -5.97
CA GLY A 298 1.63 -11.09 -7.35
C GLY A 298 1.48 -12.57 -7.77
N PRO A 299 1.71 -12.89 -9.04
CA PRO A 299 2.19 -11.95 -10.04
C PRO A 299 1.08 -11.00 -10.54
N SER A 300 1.51 -9.82 -10.99
CA SER A 300 0.61 -8.79 -11.49
C SER A 300 0.13 -9.03 -12.92
N ARG A 301 0.80 -9.93 -13.65
CA ARG A 301 0.36 -10.42 -14.97
C ARG A 301 0.75 -11.88 -15.20
N LYS A 302 -0.03 -12.56 -16.02
CA LYS A 302 0.17 -13.97 -16.38
C LYS A 302 1.56 -14.24 -16.99
N GLY A 303 2.07 -13.32 -17.79
CA GLY A 303 3.35 -13.45 -18.48
C GLY A 303 4.59 -13.49 -17.58
N LEU A 304 4.50 -13.04 -16.32
CA LEU A 304 5.56 -13.18 -15.32
C LEU A 304 5.74 -14.61 -14.80
N GLY A 305 4.77 -15.49 -15.09
CA GLY A 305 4.74 -16.86 -14.61
C GLY A 305 4.41 -16.96 -13.12
N GLU A 306 4.07 -18.15 -12.68
CA GLU A 306 3.79 -18.42 -11.25
C GLU A 306 5.07 -18.22 -10.40
N TYR A 307 4.89 -17.77 -9.17
CA TYR A 307 5.97 -17.74 -8.20
C TYR A 307 6.39 -19.17 -7.81
N PRO A 308 7.65 -19.38 -7.38
CA PRO A 308 8.07 -20.67 -6.85
C PRO A 308 7.11 -21.16 -5.77
N ARG A 309 6.78 -22.46 -5.82
CA ARG A 309 5.79 -23.06 -4.91
C ARG A 309 6.07 -22.74 -3.43
N GLN A 310 7.33 -22.78 -3.03
CA GLN A 310 7.71 -22.51 -1.64
C GLN A 310 7.46 -21.05 -1.24
N ASP A 311 7.61 -20.09 -2.18
CA ASP A 311 7.24 -18.71 -1.93
C ASP A 311 5.70 -18.56 -1.85
N VAL A 312 4.95 -19.26 -2.71
CA VAL A 312 3.48 -19.30 -2.65
C VAL A 312 3.00 -19.82 -1.29
N GLU A 313 3.65 -20.87 -0.75
CA GLU A 313 3.32 -21.40 0.58
C GLU A 313 3.50 -20.35 1.69
N VAL A 314 4.51 -19.48 1.61
CA VAL A 314 4.71 -18.34 2.54
C VAL A 314 3.64 -17.28 2.34
N TYR A 315 3.37 -16.88 1.08
CA TYR A 315 2.31 -15.93 0.76
C TYR A 315 0.95 -16.41 1.26
N ASP A 316 0.60 -17.66 1.01
CA ASP A 316 -0.66 -18.26 1.46
C ASP A 316 -0.77 -18.34 2.98
N TYR A 317 0.32 -18.69 3.67
CA TYR A 317 0.34 -18.74 5.13
C TYR A 317 0.02 -17.38 5.75
N ILE A 318 0.63 -16.31 5.25
CA ILE A 318 0.43 -14.94 5.77
C ILE A 318 -0.89 -14.36 5.27
N GLY A 319 -1.18 -14.45 3.96
CA GLY A 319 -2.36 -13.84 3.34
C GLY A 319 -3.69 -14.40 3.86
N LYS A 320 -3.78 -15.73 4.02
CA LYS A 320 -4.99 -16.38 4.61
C LYS A 320 -5.19 -16.03 6.08
N GLN A 321 -4.12 -15.73 6.80
CA GLN A 321 -4.26 -15.26 8.18
C GLN A 321 -4.66 -13.78 8.24
N ALA A 322 -4.14 -12.96 7.35
CA ALA A 322 -4.59 -11.57 7.20
C ALA A 322 -6.10 -11.50 6.88
N GLU A 323 -6.58 -12.35 5.96
CA GLU A 323 -8.02 -12.51 5.66
C GLU A 323 -8.86 -12.84 6.92
N ARG A 324 -8.36 -13.69 7.82
CA ARG A 324 -9.04 -14.02 9.08
C ARG A 324 -9.03 -12.88 10.10
N ILE A 325 -7.99 -12.05 10.11
CA ILE A 325 -7.86 -10.87 10.97
C ILE A 325 -8.86 -9.78 10.54
N THR A 326 -9.16 -9.71 9.24
CA THR A 326 -10.08 -8.75 8.62
C THR A 326 -11.29 -9.46 8.02
N PRO A 327 -12.30 -9.84 8.83
CA PRO A 327 -13.48 -10.53 8.34
C PRO A 327 -14.17 -9.75 7.20
N GLY A 328 -14.51 -10.45 6.13
CA GLY A 328 -15.07 -9.87 4.92
C GLY A 328 -14.06 -9.62 3.81
N TYR A 329 -12.76 -9.58 4.12
CA TYR A 329 -11.72 -9.48 3.09
C TYR A 329 -11.46 -10.84 2.45
N ARG A 330 -10.85 -10.81 1.24
CA ARG A 330 -10.44 -11.99 0.49
C ARG A 330 -8.96 -11.90 0.16
N TYR A 331 -8.26 -13.03 0.23
CA TYR A 331 -6.87 -13.13 -0.21
C TYR A 331 -6.81 -13.67 -1.65
N LEU A 332 -6.24 -12.90 -2.57
CA LEU A 332 -6.38 -13.07 -4.02
C LEU A 332 -5.03 -12.86 -4.74
N ILE A 333 -5.00 -13.18 -6.05
CA ILE A 333 -3.86 -12.98 -6.96
C ILE A 333 -4.22 -11.89 -7.97
N VAL A 334 -3.38 -10.86 -8.12
CA VAL A 334 -3.65 -9.69 -8.96
C VAL A 334 -4.12 -10.08 -10.36
N TRP A 335 -3.27 -10.73 -11.17
CA TRP A 335 -3.61 -10.99 -12.57
C TRP A 335 -4.78 -11.94 -12.77
N LYS A 336 -4.97 -12.86 -11.83
CA LYS A 336 -5.93 -13.94 -11.97
C LYS A 336 -7.32 -13.57 -11.47
N ASP A 337 -7.35 -12.87 -10.34
CA ASP A 337 -8.58 -12.65 -9.58
C ASP A 337 -9.06 -11.19 -9.68
N LEU A 338 -8.23 -10.29 -10.22
CA LEU A 338 -8.56 -8.87 -10.38
C LEU A 338 -8.36 -8.41 -11.83
N TYR A 339 -7.15 -8.05 -12.24
CA TYR A 339 -6.79 -7.65 -13.61
C TYR A 339 -5.27 -7.66 -13.81
N THR A 340 -4.83 -7.60 -15.08
CA THR A 340 -3.40 -7.46 -15.42
C THR A 340 -2.95 -6.02 -15.21
N THR A 341 -1.78 -5.81 -14.57
CA THR A 341 -1.13 -4.51 -14.41
C THR A 341 0.36 -4.60 -14.68
N TYR A 342 0.94 -3.45 -15.02
CA TYR A 342 2.36 -3.27 -15.32
C TYR A 342 2.92 -2.11 -14.52
N GLY A 343 4.20 -2.20 -14.12
CA GLY A 343 4.91 -1.11 -13.44
C GLY A 343 4.34 -0.76 -12.07
N ASP A 344 3.92 -1.75 -11.29
CA ASP A 344 3.34 -1.57 -9.97
C ASP A 344 4.35 -1.77 -8.82
N SER A 345 4.03 -1.21 -7.65
CA SER A 345 4.84 -1.27 -6.43
C SER A 345 4.95 -2.68 -5.86
N LEU A 346 3.94 -3.52 -6.04
CA LEU A 346 3.90 -4.89 -5.52
C LEU A 346 4.99 -5.76 -6.16
N GLU A 347 5.09 -5.73 -7.50
CA GLU A 347 6.16 -6.42 -8.22
C GLU A 347 7.54 -5.80 -7.97
N TRP A 348 7.62 -4.48 -7.78
CA TRP A 348 8.86 -3.82 -7.36
C TRP A 348 9.39 -4.38 -6.04
N LEU A 349 8.55 -4.51 -5.03
CA LEU A 349 8.92 -5.09 -3.74
C LEU A 349 9.42 -6.53 -3.91
N CYS A 350 8.74 -7.34 -4.73
CA CYS A 350 9.11 -8.72 -4.94
C CYS A 350 10.38 -8.88 -5.79
N MET A 351 10.45 -8.18 -6.94
CA MET A 351 11.41 -8.46 -8.00
C MET A 351 12.67 -7.60 -7.93
N VAL A 352 12.62 -6.47 -7.21
CA VAL A 352 13.75 -5.56 -7.05
C VAL A 352 14.26 -5.55 -5.61
N CYS A 353 13.37 -5.47 -4.63
CA CYS A 353 13.77 -5.55 -3.21
C CYS A 353 13.99 -6.99 -2.74
N GLY A 354 13.38 -7.98 -3.39
CA GLY A 354 13.42 -9.39 -3.00
C GLY A 354 12.56 -9.72 -1.78
N ALA A 355 11.60 -8.86 -1.49
CA ALA A 355 10.67 -8.95 -0.37
C ALA A 355 9.39 -9.72 -0.75
N TYR A 356 8.65 -10.18 0.26
CA TYR A 356 7.29 -10.67 0.07
C TYR A 356 6.34 -9.48 0.05
N GLY A 357 5.86 -9.08 -1.13
CA GLY A 357 4.96 -7.95 -1.32
C GLY A 357 3.48 -8.34 -1.16
N TYR A 358 2.73 -7.52 -0.43
CA TYR A 358 1.26 -7.59 -0.32
C TYR A 358 0.66 -6.23 -0.65
N CYS A 359 -0.45 -6.24 -1.37
CA CYS A 359 -1.30 -5.07 -1.56
C CYS A 359 -2.60 -5.26 -0.77
N GLY A 360 -3.02 -4.26 -0.02
CA GLY A 360 -4.30 -4.23 0.69
C GLY A 360 -5.25 -3.25 0.03
N GLU A 361 -6.27 -3.73 -0.68
CA GLU A 361 -7.41 -2.94 -1.15
C GLU A 361 -8.41 -2.83 -0.02
N VAL A 362 -8.20 -1.83 0.85
CA VAL A 362 -8.95 -1.74 2.11
C VAL A 362 -10.33 -1.16 1.90
N PHE A 363 -11.20 -1.33 2.90
CA PHE A 363 -12.59 -0.98 2.87
C PHE A 363 -13.42 -1.78 1.85
N GLN A 364 -14.45 -2.44 2.35
CA GLN A 364 -15.42 -3.13 1.53
C GLN A 364 -16.59 -2.20 1.23
N VAL A 365 -16.98 -2.17 -0.03
CA VAL A 365 -18.05 -1.31 -0.54
C VAL A 365 -19.38 -1.60 0.19
N GLU A 366 -20.14 -0.57 0.40
CA GLU A 366 -21.36 -0.48 1.22
C GLU A 366 -22.46 -1.46 0.82
N SER A 367 -22.50 -1.91 -0.43
CA SER A 367 -23.48 -2.87 -0.93
C SER A 367 -23.54 -4.18 -0.11
N GLU A 368 -22.43 -4.55 0.55
CA GLU A 368 -22.37 -5.74 1.39
C GLU A 368 -22.84 -5.50 2.84
N THR A 369 -22.90 -4.24 3.27
CA THR A 369 -23.21 -3.87 4.67
C THR A 369 -24.60 -4.32 5.10
N PHE A 370 -25.57 -4.27 4.17
CA PHE A 370 -26.97 -4.60 4.44
C PHE A 370 -27.39 -6.00 4.00
N LYS A 371 -26.45 -6.80 3.45
CA LYS A 371 -26.74 -8.17 3.05
C LYS A 371 -26.60 -9.12 4.24
N ALA A 372 -27.58 -10.02 4.39
CA ALA A 372 -27.52 -11.08 5.40
C ALA A 372 -26.33 -12.02 5.11
N GLN A 373 -25.75 -12.54 6.19
CA GLN A 373 -24.67 -13.53 6.11
C GLN A 373 -25.19 -14.79 5.39
N GLY A 374 -24.76 -15.06 4.20
CA GLY A 374 -25.24 -16.13 3.31
C GLY A 374 -25.88 -15.61 2.01
N GLU A 375 -26.30 -14.35 1.97
CA GLU A 375 -26.72 -13.68 0.72
C GLU A 375 -25.56 -12.98 0.01
N ARG A 376 -24.42 -12.86 0.69
CA ARG A 376 -23.19 -12.35 0.11
C ARG A 376 -22.69 -13.34 -0.93
N LYS A 377 -23.09 -13.11 -2.17
CA LYS A 377 -22.50 -13.85 -3.30
C LYS A 377 -21.05 -13.42 -3.40
N VAL A 378 -20.14 -14.36 -3.28
CA VAL A 378 -18.79 -14.21 -3.82
C VAL A 378 -19.02 -14.06 -5.32
N GLU A 379 -19.00 -12.85 -5.84
CA GLU A 379 -18.93 -12.66 -7.28
C GLU A 379 -17.66 -13.36 -7.74
N GLN A 380 -17.83 -14.45 -8.47
CA GLN A 380 -16.70 -15.06 -9.15
C GLN A 380 -16.17 -14.00 -10.12
N PRO A 381 -14.86 -13.79 -10.21
CA PRO A 381 -14.28 -12.95 -11.23
C PRO A 381 -14.88 -13.38 -12.56
N SER A 382 -15.50 -12.47 -13.31
CA SER A 382 -15.89 -12.74 -14.68
C SER A 382 -14.65 -13.25 -15.38
N GLU A 383 -14.74 -14.38 -16.09
CA GLU A 383 -13.63 -14.90 -16.88
C GLU A 383 -13.07 -13.75 -17.70
N ALA A 384 -11.80 -13.42 -17.45
CA ALA A 384 -11.11 -12.30 -18.06
C ALA A 384 -10.95 -12.62 -19.56
N GLY A 385 -11.86 -12.10 -20.37
CA GLY A 385 -11.90 -12.39 -21.79
C GLY A 385 -12.32 -11.24 -22.69
N GLU A 386 -12.84 -10.15 -22.17
CA GLU A 386 -13.15 -8.98 -22.99
C GLU A 386 -12.71 -7.71 -22.27
N GLU A 387 -11.56 -7.19 -22.69
CA GLU A 387 -11.02 -5.90 -22.29
C GLU A 387 -11.84 -4.78 -23.00
N GLY A 388 -12.88 -4.32 -22.31
CA GLY A 388 -13.41 -2.98 -22.54
C GLY A 388 -13.06 -2.10 -21.35
N PRO A 389 -12.90 -0.78 -21.51
CA PRO A 389 -12.76 0.09 -20.36
C PRO A 389 -14.01 -0.12 -19.49
N ARG A 390 -13.81 -0.76 -18.33
CA ARG A 390 -14.83 -0.80 -17.30
C ARG A 390 -14.95 0.62 -16.75
N GLY A 391 -15.67 1.45 -17.50
CA GLY A 391 -16.27 2.62 -16.93
C GLY A 391 -17.04 2.16 -15.70
N PHE A 392 -17.04 2.95 -14.66
CA PHE A 392 -17.90 2.81 -13.49
C PHE A 392 -19.37 2.78 -13.98
N LEU A 393 -19.78 1.64 -14.55
CA LEU A 393 -21.15 1.40 -14.88
C LEU A 393 -21.88 1.22 -13.56
N MET A 394 -22.68 2.20 -13.19
CA MET A 394 -23.66 2.12 -12.12
C MET A 394 -24.48 0.83 -12.35
N GLY A 395 -24.17 -0.22 -11.57
CA GLY A 395 -24.94 -1.45 -11.64
C GLY A 395 -26.30 -1.22 -10.98
N GLU A 396 -27.39 -1.50 -11.70
CA GLU A 396 -28.73 -1.54 -11.11
C GLU A 396 -28.68 -2.38 -9.82
N GLY A 397 -28.90 -1.78 -8.66
CA GLY A 397 -28.89 -2.43 -7.36
C GLY A 397 -27.75 -2.00 -6.41
N THR A 398 -26.55 -1.67 -6.92
CA THR A 398 -25.46 -1.21 -6.04
C THR A 398 -25.68 0.22 -5.55
N ASP A 399 -26.21 1.10 -6.36
CA ASP A 399 -26.47 2.49 -5.99
C ASP A 399 -27.58 2.62 -4.94
N ARG A 400 -28.60 1.77 -4.97
CA ARG A 400 -29.62 1.75 -3.91
C ARG A 400 -29.03 1.35 -2.56
N GLU A 401 -28.11 0.37 -2.54
CA GLU A 401 -27.42 -0.06 -1.30
C GLU A 401 -26.48 1.04 -0.81
N ARG A 402 -25.75 1.69 -1.72
CA ARG A 402 -24.91 2.85 -1.40
C ARG A 402 -25.74 4.00 -0.82
N LEU A 403 -26.93 4.25 -1.39
CA LEU A 403 -27.82 5.29 -0.89
C LEU A 403 -28.37 4.98 0.49
N LYS A 404 -28.71 3.69 0.78
CA LYS A 404 -29.05 3.25 2.13
C LYS A 404 -27.88 3.44 3.10
N PHE A 405 -26.66 3.15 2.67
CA PHE A 405 -25.47 3.43 3.49
C PHE A 405 -25.34 4.93 3.76
N SER A 406 -25.48 5.77 2.75
CA SER A 406 -25.49 7.23 2.91
C SER A 406 -26.54 7.67 3.92
N ASP A 407 -27.80 7.27 3.72
CA ASP A 407 -28.92 7.72 4.53
C ASP A 407 -28.83 7.24 6.00
N HIS A 408 -28.43 5.99 6.22
CA HIS A 408 -28.49 5.37 7.55
C HIS A 408 -27.19 5.45 8.33
N LEU A 409 -26.04 5.52 7.67
CA LEU A 409 -24.73 5.50 8.33
C LEU A 409 -23.93 6.79 8.12
N ALA A 410 -24.13 7.49 7.02
CA ALA A 410 -23.45 8.75 6.70
C ALA A 410 -24.38 9.98 6.77
N GLN A 411 -25.56 9.87 7.38
CA GLN A 411 -26.51 10.96 7.60
C GLN A 411 -26.96 11.69 6.30
N GLY A 412 -26.90 11.01 5.17
CA GLY A 412 -27.25 11.57 3.84
C GLY A 412 -26.16 12.40 3.19
N GLU A 413 -24.96 12.49 3.79
CA GLU A 413 -23.89 13.39 3.34
C GLU A 413 -23.15 12.92 2.08
N LEU A 414 -23.33 11.65 1.65
CA LEU A 414 -22.61 11.09 0.51
C LEU A 414 -23.29 11.30 -0.83
N TYR A 415 -24.49 11.89 -0.85
CA TYR A 415 -25.27 12.11 -2.07
C TYR A 415 -25.95 13.47 -2.04
N LYS A 416 -25.78 14.25 -3.11
CA LYS A 416 -26.46 15.55 -3.30
C LYS A 416 -27.76 15.37 -4.08
N PRO A 417 -28.89 15.92 -3.59
CA PRO A 417 -30.13 15.97 -4.39
C PRO A 417 -29.93 16.77 -5.66
N TRP A 418 -30.57 16.33 -6.74
CA TRP A 418 -30.59 17.06 -8.00
C TRP A 418 -31.20 18.46 -7.85
N LYS A 419 -30.48 19.48 -8.29
CA LYS A 419 -30.85 20.89 -8.27
C LYS A 419 -30.81 21.48 -9.67
N SER A 420 -31.79 22.29 -10.03
CA SER A 420 -31.78 23.02 -11.29
C SER A 420 -30.65 24.04 -11.34
N PHE A 421 -29.96 24.08 -12.48
CA PHE A 421 -28.87 24.98 -12.76
C PHE A 421 -28.97 25.49 -14.19
N GLN A 422 -28.58 26.76 -14.43
CA GLN A 422 -28.54 27.36 -15.76
C GLN A 422 -27.11 27.30 -16.31
N HIS A 423 -26.86 26.31 -17.15
CA HIS A 423 -25.55 26.07 -17.73
C HIS A 423 -25.33 26.94 -19.00
N PRO A 424 -24.13 27.54 -19.18
CA PRO A 424 -23.88 28.44 -20.33
C PRO A 424 -24.01 27.72 -21.67
N THR A 425 -23.53 26.51 -21.81
CA THR A 425 -23.57 25.72 -23.06
C THR A 425 -24.84 24.88 -23.18
N TYR A 426 -25.27 24.20 -22.13
CA TYR A 426 -26.35 23.23 -22.17
C TYR A 426 -27.76 23.80 -21.84
N GLY A 427 -27.82 25.05 -21.32
CA GLY A 427 -29.08 25.67 -20.88
C GLY A 427 -29.61 25.09 -19.57
N ASP A 428 -30.91 24.78 -19.49
CA ASP A 428 -31.52 24.22 -18.27
C ASP A 428 -31.06 22.78 -18.04
N ILE A 429 -30.32 22.57 -16.95
CA ILE A 429 -29.81 21.27 -16.48
C ILE A 429 -30.13 21.05 -15.01
N GLU A 430 -29.77 19.89 -14.48
CA GLU A 430 -29.72 19.63 -13.07
C GLU A 430 -28.32 19.08 -12.67
N ILE A 431 -27.82 19.52 -11.51
CA ILE A 431 -26.57 19.07 -10.89
C ILE A 431 -26.89 18.26 -9.63
N GLY A 432 -26.19 17.16 -9.40
CA GLY A 432 -26.34 16.32 -8.21
C GLY A 432 -25.68 14.95 -8.36
N GLY A 433 -25.88 14.09 -7.39
CA GLY A 433 -25.29 12.75 -7.41
C GLY A 433 -24.29 12.51 -6.28
N TRP A 434 -23.34 11.61 -6.52
CA TRP A 434 -22.36 11.18 -5.53
C TRP A 434 -21.26 12.23 -5.32
N VAL A 435 -20.92 12.48 -4.04
CA VAL A 435 -19.86 13.43 -3.65
C VAL A 435 -18.49 12.76 -3.58
N LYS A 436 -17.41 13.54 -3.49
CA LYS A 436 -16.02 13.05 -3.47
C LYS A 436 -15.72 11.98 -2.40
N MET A 437 -16.39 12.00 -1.25
CA MET A 437 -16.17 11.03 -0.18
C MET A 437 -16.98 9.71 -0.35
N SER A 438 -17.77 9.58 -1.40
CA SER A 438 -18.77 8.51 -1.51
C SER A 438 -18.28 7.19 -2.11
N SER A 439 -17.14 7.17 -2.81
CA SER A 439 -16.81 6.01 -3.66
C SER A 439 -15.86 4.98 -3.02
N ARG A 440 -14.96 5.40 -2.15
CA ARG A 440 -13.85 4.55 -1.70
C ARG A 440 -13.64 4.54 -0.20
N LEU A 441 -14.40 5.33 0.55
CA LEU A 441 -14.12 5.61 1.94
C LEU A 441 -15.30 5.22 2.82
N GLY A 442 -15.00 4.61 3.98
CA GLY A 442 -15.97 4.45 5.05
C GLY A 442 -16.19 5.75 5.81
N THR A 443 -17.29 5.82 6.55
CA THR A 443 -17.53 6.94 7.46
C THR A 443 -16.50 6.98 8.58
N PRO A 444 -16.17 8.15 9.15
CA PRO A 444 -15.12 8.29 10.16
C PRO A 444 -15.27 7.37 11.38
N PHE A 445 -16.50 7.06 11.83
CA PHE A 445 -16.70 6.16 12.97
C PHE A 445 -16.28 4.69 12.70
N MET A 446 -16.17 4.29 11.42
CA MET A 446 -15.70 2.96 11.02
C MET A 446 -14.17 2.87 10.97
N LEU A 447 -13.49 4.02 10.95
CA LEU A 447 -12.06 4.10 10.66
C LEU A 447 -11.20 3.35 11.69
N ILE A 448 -11.53 3.45 12.97
CA ILE A 448 -10.73 2.82 14.03
C ILE A 448 -10.67 1.29 13.91
N ASP A 449 -11.76 0.62 13.57
CA ASP A 449 -11.79 -0.83 13.35
C ASP A 449 -11.00 -1.20 12.09
N LEU A 450 -11.17 -0.44 11.03
CA LEU A 450 -10.45 -0.64 9.75
C LEU A 450 -8.92 -0.54 9.95
N VAL A 451 -8.44 0.57 10.53
CA VAL A 451 -6.99 0.77 10.70
C VAL A 451 -6.39 -0.24 11.68
N HIS A 452 -7.13 -0.59 12.75
CA HIS A 452 -6.68 -1.59 13.69
C HIS A 452 -6.48 -2.96 13.04
N ARG A 453 -7.48 -3.47 12.34
CA ARG A 453 -7.42 -4.81 11.72
C ARG A 453 -6.33 -4.89 10.66
N ASN A 454 -6.21 -3.90 9.80
CA ASN A 454 -5.16 -3.87 8.78
C ASN A 454 -3.76 -3.75 9.40
N ALA A 455 -3.58 -2.93 10.44
CA ALA A 455 -2.32 -2.87 11.19
C ALA A 455 -1.99 -4.22 11.88
N MET A 456 -3.00 -4.95 12.39
CA MET A 456 -2.79 -6.29 12.97
C MET A 456 -2.36 -7.31 11.91
N ALA A 457 -2.83 -7.21 10.65
CA ALA A 457 -2.34 -8.04 9.55
C ALA A 457 -0.85 -7.79 9.28
N VAL A 458 -0.43 -6.52 9.26
CA VAL A 458 1.00 -6.15 9.15
C VAL A 458 1.80 -6.71 10.32
N ILE A 459 1.34 -6.51 11.56
CA ILE A 459 2.02 -7.00 12.77
C ILE A 459 2.11 -8.53 12.77
N PHE A 460 1.06 -9.24 12.34
CA PHE A 460 1.13 -10.69 12.19
C PHE A 460 2.24 -11.08 11.22
N SER A 461 2.29 -10.47 10.05
CA SER A 461 3.32 -10.75 9.05
C SER A 461 4.73 -10.43 9.56
N ALA A 462 4.89 -9.34 10.30
CA ALA A 462 6.15 -8.94 10.92
C ALA A 462 6.67 -9.93 11.98
N LYS A 463 5.78 -10.67 12.65
CA LYS A 463 6.16 -11.78 13.55
C LYS A 463 6.71 -13.00 12.83
N HIS A 464 6.59 -13.04 11.49
CA HIS A 464 7.03 -14.16 10.65
C HIS A 464 8.22 -13.84 9.76
N VAL A 465 8.85 -12.67 9.92
CA VAL A 465 10.16 -12.37 9.29
C VAL A 465 11.25 -13.29 9.86
N PRO A 466 12.37 -13.50 9.14
CA PRO A 466 13.38 -14.46 9.55
C PRO A 466 13.92 -14.22 10.97
N ASP A 467 13.88 -15.24 11.81
CA ASP A 467 14.47 -15.25 13.16
C ASP A 467 15.35 -16.50 13.27
N VAL A 468 16.64 -16.29 13.01
CA VAL A 468 17.61 -17.38 12.86
C VAL A 468 18.44 -17.54 14.13
N THR A 469 18.60 -18.79 14.57
CA THR A 469 19.58 -19.16 15.60
C THR A 469 20.75 -19.91 14.97
N LEU A 470 21.95 -19.70 15.50
CA LEU A 470 23.16 -20.43 15.14
C LEU A 470 23.66 -21.22 16.36
N ASP A 471 23.73 -22.54 16.25
CA ASP A 471 24.22 -23.43 17.27
C ASP A 471 25.48 -24.15 16.80
N VAL A 472 26.46 -24.32 17.71
CA VAL A 472 27.58 -25.26 17.55
C VAL A 472 27.18 -26.57 18.21
N THR A 473 26.80 -27.55 17.40
CA THR A 473 26.21 -28.81 17.88
C THR A 473 27.23 -29.87 18.22
N GLU A 474 28.47 -29.75 17.68
CA GLU A 474 29.56 -30.67 17.98
C GLU A 474 30.91 -29.97 17.77
N VAL A 475 31.84 -30.20 18.72
CA VAL A 475 33.27 -29.99 18.55
C VAL A 475 33.94 -31.29 19.02
N LYS A 476 34.45 -32.09 18.07
CA LYS A 476 35.03 -33.40 18.36
C LYS A 476 36.42 -33.53 17.76
N LYS A 477 37.39 -33.90 18.60
CA LYS A 477 38.75 -34.25 18.16
C LYS A 477 38.72 -35.56 17.39
N ILE A 478 39.22 -35.57 16.17
CA ILE A 478 39.24 -36.73 15.26
C ILE A 478 40.65 -37.14 14.83
N GLY A 479 41.67 -36.35 15.22
CA GLY A 479 43.09 -36.62 14.94
C GLY A 479 43.99 -35.71 15.73
N LYS A 480 45.33 -35.80 15.47
CA LYS A 480 46.30 -34.90 16.11
C LYS A 480 46.04 -33.48 15.59
N ASP A 481 45.57 -32.61 16.47
CA ASP A 481 45.23 -31.23 16.19
C ASP A 481 44.21 -31.06 15.04
N LEU A 482 43.33 -32.06 14.85
CA LEU A 482 42.24 -32.04 13.84
C LEU A 482 40.89 -32.25 14.54
N PHE A 483 39.97 -31.36 14.28
CA PHE A 483 38.65 -31.33 14.92
C PHE A 483 37.55 -31.34 13.88
N ARG A 484 36.42 -32.02 14.19
CA ARG A 484 35.15 -31.93 13.50
C ARG A 484 34.29 -30.92 14.26
N VAL A 485 33.86 -29.88 13.58
CA VAL A 485 32.94 -28.85 14.08
C VAL A 485 31.65 -28.92 13.30
N ARG A 486 30.54 -29.10 13.99
CA ARG A 486 29.18 -29.05 13.37
C ARG A 486 28.41 -27.84 13.84
N THR A 487 27.73 -27.23 12.92
CA THR A 487 26.88 -26.07 13.15
C THR A 487 25.48 -26.31 12.61
N ARG A 488 24.50 -25.70 13.26
CA ARG A 488 23.11 -25.73 12.86
C ARG A 488 22.56 -24.31 12.84
N LEU A 489 21.95 -23.93 11.74
CA LEU A 489 21.14 -22.70 11.59
C LEU A 489 19.67 -23.11 11.55
N VAL A 490 18.84 -22.50 12.39
CA VAL A 490 17.40 -22.77 12.46
C VAL A 490 16.64 -21.46 12.31
N ASN A 491 15.71 -21.42 11.38
CA ASN A 491 14.76 -20.33 11.25
C ASN A 491 13.39 -20.79 11.77
N SER A 492 12.93 -20.16 12.84
CA SER A 492 11.66 -20.51 13.52
C SER A 492 10.43 -19.85 12.89
N LYS A 493 10.62 -19.05 11.83
CA LYS A 493 9.57 -18.22 11.21
C LYS A 493 9.29 -18.65 9.77
N ALA A 494 8.15 -18.18 9.22
CA ALA A 494 7.67 -18.58 7.90
C ALA A 494 8.53 -18.04 6.75
N ILE A 495 9.01 -16.80 6.85
CA ILE A 495 9.78 -16.15 5.79
C ILE A 495 11.22 -16.69 5.82
N PRO A 496 11.75 -17.23 4.70
CA PRO A 496 13.14 -17.64 4.60
C PRO A 496 14.09 -16.43 4.59
N THR A 497 15.37 -16.65 4.86
CA THR A 497 16.37 -15.56 4.78
C THR A 497 16.61 -15.05 3.36
N MET A 498 16.14 -15.76 2.35
CA MET A 498 16.14 -15.37 0.95
C MET A 498 14.97 -16.07 0.24
N SER A 499 14.11 -15.33 -0.47
CA SER A 499 13.01 -15.93 -1.21
C SER A 499 13.51 -16.86 -2.33
N TYR A 500 12.75 -17.88 -2.67
CA TYR A 500 13.11 -18.80 -3.74
C TYR A 500 13.11 -18.10 -5.11
N LYS A 501 12.28 -17.06 -5.29
CA LYS A 501 12.29 -16.21 -6.47
C LYS A 501 13.60 -15.45 -6.58
N ALA A 502 14.05 -14.80 -5.49
CA ALA A 502 15.33 -14.08 -5.46
C ALA A 502 16.53 -15.00 -5.72
N GLN A 503 16.47 -16.26 -5.26
CA GLN A 503 17.48 -17.27 -5.57
C GLN A 503 17.48 -17.65 -7.05
N ALA A 504 16.30 -17.90 -7.63
CA ALA A 504 16.15 -18.30 -9.02
C ALA A 504 16.64 -17.20 -9.99
N THR A 505 16.37 -15.94 -9.66
CA THR A 505 16.80 -14.76 -10.45
C THR A 505 18.21 -14.28 -10.10
N LYS A 506 18.85 -14.82 -9.07
CA LYS A 506 20.14 -14.36 -8.53
C LYS A 506 20.15 -12.86 -8.20
N LEU A 507 19.05 -12.40 -7.62
CA LEU A 507 18.78 -10.98 -7.39
C LEU A 507 19.86 -10.30 -6.53
N TYR A 508 20.37 -11.00 -5.52
CA TYR A 508 21.46 -10.56 -4.66
C TYR A 508 22.27 -11.77 -4.16
N PRO A 509 23.47 -11.56 -3.56
CA PRO A 509 24.29 -12.65 -3.02
C PRO A 509 23.56 -13.44 -1.93
N LYS A 510 23.84 -14.74 -1.88
CA LYS A 510 23.38 -15.61 -0.79
C LYS A 510 23.99 -15.21 0.54
N ASP A 511 23.33 -15.60 1.63
CA ASP A 511 23.87 -15.54 2.98
C ASP A 511 25.19 -16.31 3.07
N THR A 512 26.01 -15.96 4.07
CA THR A 512 27.30 -16.63 4.30
C THR A 512 27.39 -17.21 5.71
N LEU A 513 27.96 -18.40 5.82
CA LEU A 513 28.44 -18.97 7.07
C LEU A 513 29.96 -19.13 6.97
N LYS A 514 30.70 -18.42 7.79
CA LYS A 514 32.16 -18.40 7.80
C LYS A 514 32.73 -18.93 9.11
N VAL A 515 33.75 -19.77 9.00
CA VAL A 515 34.56 -20.23 10.14
C VAL A 515 35.96 -19.65 10.01
N SER A 516 36.40 -18.96 11.04
CA SER A 516 37.73 -18.35 11.10
C SER A 516 38.28 -18.42 12.56
N GLY A 517 39.55 -18.17 12.74
CA GLY A 517 40.11 -18.01 14.08
C GLY A 517 41.60 -18.31 14.14
N GLY A 518 42.37 -17.48 14.82
CA GLY A 518 43.74 -17.60 15.24
C GLY A 518 44.68 -18.40 14.34
N SER A 519 45.28 -19.42 14.89
CA SER A 519 46.15 -20.39 14.19
C SER A 519 45.38 -21.56 13.54
N ALA A 520 44.05 -21.63 13.72
CA ALA A 520 43.23 -22.72 13.20
C ALA A 520 42.95 -22.53 11.69
N LYS A 521 43.03 -23.63 10.93
CA LYS A 521 42.79 -23.67 9.49
C LYS A 521 41.63 -24.62 9.17
N VAL A 522 40.62 -24.14 8.48
CA VAL A 522 39.57 -25.00 7.92
C VAL A 522 40.15 -25.77 6.74
N VAL A 523 40.20 -27.07 6.83
CA VAL A 523 40.76 -27.96 5.80
C VAL A 523 39.67 -28.56 4.91
N ALA A 524 38.46 -28.70 5.42
CA ALA A 524 37.26 -29.07 4.67
C ALA A 524 36.03 -28.46 5.31
N GLY A 525 35.02 -28.13 4.50
CA GLY A 525 33.72 -27.60 4.94
C GLY A 525 32.65 -27.93 3.94
N GLY A 526 31.45 -28.23 4.41
CA GLY A 526 30.33 -28.56 3.55
C GLY A 526 29.00 -28.74 4.28
N VAL A 527 27.94 -28.84 3.50
CA VAL A 527 26.58 -29.06 4.00
C VAL A 527 26.42 -30.53 4.45
N LEU A 528 25.86 -30.71 5.64
CA LEU A 528 25.49 -32.05 6.16
C LEU A 528 24.14 -32.46 5.54
N VAL A 529 24.21 -33.19 4.41
CA VAL A 529 23.02 -33.55 3.61
C VAL A 529 22.23 -34.71 4.22
N ASP A 530 22.88 -35.56 5.01
CA ASP A 530 22.25 -36.65 5.72
C ASP A 530 22.94 -36.79 7.11
N PRO A 531 22.32 -36.16 8.13
CA PRO A 531 22.87 -36.22 9.49
C PRO A 531 22.90 -37.63 10.10
N TYR A 532 21.97 -38.50 9.67
CA TYR A 532 21.88 -39.86 10.20
C TYR A 532 23.05 -40.75 9.73
N ASN A 533 23.40 -40.61 8.44
CA ASN A 533 24.50 -41.39 7.85
C ASN A 533 25.82 -40.61 7.75
N ASP A 534 25.94 -39.48 8.45
CA ASP A 534 27.13 -38.60 8.42
C ASP A 534 27.57 -38.16 7.02
N ARG A 535 26.63 -38.07 6.06
CA ARG A 535 26.94 -37.72 4.68
C ARG A 535 27.06 -36.22 4.52
N VAL A 536 28.29 -35.75 4.18
CA VAL A 536 28.61 -34.34 3.96
C VAL A 536 28.94 -34.09 2.48
N SER A 537 28.36 -33.07 1.91
CA SER A 537 28.74 -32.54 0.58
C SER A 537 29.81 -31.45 0.78
N TYR A 538 31.07 -31.83 0.69
CA TYR A 538 32.19 -30.93 0.89
C TYR A 538 32.40 -30.00 -0.30
N LYS A 539 32.73 -28.74 -0.02
CA LYS A 539 33.07 -27.73 -0.99
C LYS A 539 34.57 -27.83 -1.36
N LYS A 540 34.89 -27.81 -2.65
CA LYS A 540 36.28 -27.98 -3.14
C LYS A 540 37.13 -26.72 -2.96
N TYR A 541 36.54 -25.53 -2.91
CA TYR A 541 37.25 -24.26 -2.85
C TYR A 541 36.70 -23.39 -1.74
N ARG A 542 37.61 -22.75 -0.97
CA ARG A 542 37.26 -21.91 0.20
C ARG A 542 36.32 -22.62 1.16
N PRO A 543 36.73 -23.75 1.75
CA PRO A 543 35.86 -24.56 2.61
C PRO A 543 35.40 -23.82 3.86
N GLU A 544 36.14 -22.79 4.27
CA GLU A 544 35.83 -21.92 5.42
C GLU A 544 34.61 -21.01 5.21
N VAL A 545 34.15 -20.82 3.97
CA VAL A 545 32.97 -19.97 3.66
C VAL A 545 31.93 -20.79 2.93
N GLN A 546 30.74 -20.91 3.49
CA GLN A 546 29.59 -21.55 2.86
C GLN A 546 28.58 -20.49 2.42
N PHE A 547 28.03 -20.62 1.21
CA PHE A 547 26.94 -19.78 0.69
C PHE A 547 25.63 -20.53 0.83
N LEU A 548 24.65 -19.94 1.48
CA LEU A 548 23.42 -20.62 1.87
C LEU A 548 22.21 -19.69 1.85
N PHE A 549 21.09 -20.21 2.22
CA PHE A 549 19.92 -19.53 2.79
C PHE A 549 19.30 -20.47 3.83
N VAL A 550 18.56 -19.94 4.79
CA VAL A 550 17.83 -20.74 5.77
C VAL A 550 16.35 -20.71 5.41
N PRO A 551 15.74 -21.87 5.09
CA PRO A 551 14.33 -21.91 4.72
C PRO A 551 13.42 -21.51 5.87
N GLY A 552 12.19 -21.07 5.55
CA GLY A 552 11.17 -20.82 6.56
C GLY A 552 10.77 -22.11 7.29
N PHE A 553 10.54 -22.02 8.60
CA PHE A 553 10.29 -23.16 9.49
C PHE A 553 11.26 -24.33 9.28
N GLY A 554 12.52 -23.99 8.98
CA GLY A 554 13.51 -24.97 8.58
C GLY A 554 14.87 -24.80 9.20
N LYS A 555 15.76 -25.71 8.84
CA LYS A 555 17.14 -25.71 9.30
C LYS A 555 18.10 -26.09 8.19
N VAL A 556 19.37 -25.69 8.37
CA VAL A 556 20.52 -26.17 7.58
C VAL A 556 21.66 -26.51 8.52
N GLU A 557 22.40 -27.57 8.22
CA GLU A 557 23.49 -28.06 9.05
C GLU A 557 24.77 -28.14 8.22
N TYR A 558 25.89 -27.75 8.84
CA TYR A 558 27.20 -27.76 8.21
C TYR A 558 28.20 -28.49 9.06
N GLN A 559 29.18 -29.09 8.40
CA GLN A 559 30.34 -29.71 9.05
C GLN A 559 31.62 -29.09 8.49
N PHE A 560 32.51 -28.72 9.41
CA PHE A 560 33.84 -28.25 9.11
C PHE A 560 34.89 -29.19 9.75
N LEU A 561 35.96 -29.46 9.02
CA LEU A 561 37.18 -30.07 9.57
C LEU A 561 38.18 -28.95 9.76
N VAL A 562 38.63 -28.77 11.01
CA VAL A 562 39.47 -27.65 11.42
C VAL A 562 40.76 -28.20 12.03
N ALA A 563 41.88 -27.81 11.43
CA ALA A 563 43.22 -28.15 11.96
C ALA A 563 43.75 -26.97 12.77
N GLY A 564 44.32 -27.27 13.98
CA GLY A 564 44.85 -26.27 14.89
C GLY A 564 44.32 -26.41 16.31
N LYS A 565 44.53 -25.39 17.13
CA LYS A 565 44.09 -25.31 18.54
C LYS A 565 43.60 -23.89 18.84
N GLY A 566 42.87 -23.75 19.95
CA GLY A 566 42.40 -22.48 20.45
C GLY A 566 40.96 -22.16 20.04
N GLU A 567 40.59 -20.89 20.01
CA GLU A 567 39.23 -20.45 19.69
C GLU A 567 39.06 -20.20 18.21
N ILE A 568 37.88 -20.52 17.72
CA ILE A 568 37.40 -20.20 16.36
C ILE A 568 36.12 -19.42 16.44
N ASP A 569 35.94 -18.47 15.49
CA ASP A 569 34.74 -17.70 15.29
C ASP A 569 33.91 -18.35 14.18
N ILE A 570 32.62 -18.48 14.44
CA ILE A 570 31.62 -18.96 13.48
C ILE A 570 30.61 -17.83 13.28
N ARG A 571 30.58 -17.26 12.07
CA ARG A 571 29.82 -16.07 11.75
C ARG A 571 28.84 -16.35 10.61
N PHE A 572 27.57 -16.15 10.88
CA PHE A 572 26.50 -16.12 9.89
C PHE A 572 26.15 -14.69 9.55
N GLU A 573 26.09 -14.36 8.27
CA GLU A 573 25.69 -13.05 7.77
C GLU A 573 24.56 -13.23 6.76
N SER A 574 23.46 -12.52 6.97
CA SER A 574 22.28 -12.53 6.13
C SER A 574 21.75 -11.13 5.91
N ARG A 575 21.31 -10.86 4.67
CA ARG A 575 20.64 -9.61 4.31
C ARG A 575 19.36 -9.39 5.11
N HIS A 576 18.60 -10.47 5.35
CA HIS A 576 17.28 -10.42 5.97
C HIS A 576 17.21 -10.97 7.40
N ALA A 577 18.30 -11.50 7.94
CA ALA A 577 18.36 -12.02 9.31
C ALA A 577 19.52 -11.43 10.14
N GLY A 578 20.23 -10.44 9.57
CA GLY A 578 21.34 -9.79 10.25
C GLY A 578 22.58 -10.68 10.40
N THR A 579 23.39 -10.40 11.42
CA THR A 579 24.64 -11.11 11.70
C THR A 579 24.54 -11.83 13.04
N ILE A 580 24.98 -13.10 13.07
CA ILE A 580 25.03 -13.93 14.27
C ILE A 580 26.44 -14.51 14.39
N GLU A 581 27.04 -14.40 15.59
CA GLU A 581 28.37 -14.90 15.88
C GLU A 581 28.36 -15.89 17.05
N LYS A 582 29.17 -16.93 16.95
CA LYS A 582 29.42 -17.91 18.00
C LYS A 582 30.90 -18.27 18.04
N MET A 583 31.40 -18.47 19.22
CA MET A 583 32.75 -18.97 19.43
C MET A 583 32.73 -20.45 19.77
N ALA A 584 33.78 -21.19 19.36
CA ALA A 584 33.99 -22.59 19.75
C ALA A 584 35.46 -22.83 20.06
N LYS A 585 35.72 -23.69 21.06
CA LYS A 585 37.09 -24.05 21.48
C LYS A 585 37.50 -25.39 20.88
N LEU A 586 38.71 -25.44 20.35
CA LEU A 586 39.40 -26.64 19.84
C LEU A 586 40.37 -27.14 20.90
N GLU A 587 39.92 -28.09 21.73
CA GLU A 587 40.68 -28.65 22.88
C GLU A 587 41.00 -30.13 22.70
#